data_4e6b0f79a479ad797bc2959605b5552d
#
_entry.id   4e6b0f79a479ad797bc2959605b5552d
#
_cell.length_a   1.000
_cell.length_b   1.000
_cell.length_c   1.000
_cell.angle_alpha   90.00
_cell.angle_beta   90.00
_cell.angle_gamma   90.00
#
_symmetry.space_group_name_H-M   'P 1'
#
loop_
_entity.id
_entity.type
_entity.pdbx_description
1 polymer ?
#
loop_
_entity_poly.entity_id
_entity_poly.type
_entity_poly.pdbx_seq_one_letter_code
_entity_poly.pdbx_strand_id
1 'polypeptide(L)'
;DYDENHSSMALNQINTLLQEREEEDDSTAQEQPNVILILSESFFDVTRLPGVTFEEDPLAEFHALQAESISGSFHTRSLGYGTCSIELEILTGLNNRFLTYGTELTSSDPADLAVFPTVPGLFQQAGYSTYFLHMYNDSIYNRRELFSQLGFDAMYFSEDMAQVDPEAAQAPDYWGYLDTKISGAYYSDAYLTELFIDLYEQYGDDRPLFLYGAT
;
A
#
# COMPACT_ATOMS: atom_id res chain seq x y z
N ASP A 1 -4.98 23.28 27.48
CA ASP A 1 -3.58 23.71 27.68
C ASP A 1 -2.68 22.53 27.34
N TYR A 2 -1.86 22.72 26.32
CA TYR A 2 -0.84 21.75 25.90
C TYR A 2 0.28 21.77 26.98
N ASP A 3 0.48 20.64 27.64
CA ASP A 3 1.54 20.51 28.64
C ASP A 3 2.79 19.89 27.99
N GLU A 4 3.73 20.73 27.61
CA GLU A 4 5.01 20.32 27.01
C GLU A 4 5.79 19.31 27.87
N ASN A 5 5.66 19.39 29.20
CA ASN A 5 6.35 18.48 30.13
C ASN A 5 5.78 17.05 30.04
N HIS A 6 4.44 16.91 29.97
CA HIS A 6 3.81 15.59 29.81
C HIS A 6 4.11 14.96 28.46
N SER A 7 4.13 15.75 27.39
CA SER A 7 4.49 15.28 26.05
C SER A 7 5.95 14.83 26.00
N SER A 8 6.87 15.59 26.62
CA SER A 8 8.29 15.24 26.69
C SER A 8 8.53 13.96 27.51
N MET A 9 7.81 13.79 28.63
CA MET A 9 7.91 12.56 29.43
C MET A 9 7.37 11.34 28.66
N ALA A 10 6.27 11.47 27.94
CA ALA A 10 5.73 10.40 27.14
C ALA A 10 6.67 9.99 26.00
N LEU A 11 7.27 10.95 25.30
CA LEU A 11 8.26 10.69 24.26
C LEU A 11 9.51 9.99 24.83
N ASN A 12 9.99 10.41 25.99
CA ASN A 12 11.13 9.75 26.64
C ASN A 12 10.81 8.31 27.05
N GLN A 13 9.60 8.05 27.56
CA GLN A 13 9.16 6.69 27.86
C GLN A 13 9.08 5.82 26.61
N ILE A 14 8.52 6.34 25.52
CA ILE A 14 8.46 5.64 24.24
C ILE A 14 9.85 5.32 23.73
N ASN A 15 10.77 6.29 23.74
CA ASN A 15 12.15 6.07 23.31
C ASN A 15 12.88 5.02 24.17
N THR A 16 12.65 5.02 25.49
CA THR A 16 13.21 3.99 26.37
C THR A 16 12.67 2.60 26.01
N LEU A 17 11.35 2.47 25.79
CA LEU A 17 10.74 1.20 25.40
C LEU A 17 11.23 0.71 24.03
N LEU A 18 11.48 1.63 23.09
CA LEU A 18 12.04 1.27 21.79
C LEU A 18 13.48 0.79 21.94
N GLN A 19 14.31 1.45 22.74
CA GLN A 19 15.68 1.03 23.01
C GLN A 19 15.74 -0.33 23.71
N GLU A 20 14.89 -0.57 24.71
CA GLU A 20 14.80 -1.87 25.39
C GLU A 20 14.42 -2.99 24.40
N ARG A 21 13.53 -2.72 23.44
CA ARG A 21 13.18 -3.69 22.38
C ARG A 21 14.32 -3.93 21.41
N GLU A 22 15.05 -2.89 21.02
CA GLU A 22 16.23 -3.03 20.16
C GLU A 22 17.32 -3.88 20.83
N GLU A 23 17.54 -3.72 22.14
CA GLU A 23 18.51 -4.54 22.89
C GLU A 23 18.07 -6.01 23.05
N GLU A 24 16.76 -6.28 23.13
CA GLU A 24 16.22 -7.64 23.16
C GLU A 24 16.28 -8.33 21.78
N ASP A 25 16.16 -7.58 20.67
CA ASP A 25 16.07 -8.10 19.30
C ASP A 25 17.46 -8.38 18.66
N ASP A 26 18.54 -7.83 19.22
CA ASP A 26 19.92 -7.98 18.71
C ASP A 26 20.50 -9.42 18.91
N SER A 27 19.72 -10.34 19.48
CA SER A 27 20.18 -11.70 19.78
C SER A 27 19.86 -12.77 18.72
N THR A 28 19.06 -12.47 17.71
CA THR A 28 18.79 -13.36 16.58
C THR A 28 18.77 -12.57 15.29
N ALA A 29 19.70 -12.83 14.39
CA ALA A 29 19.59 -12.38 13.01
C ALA A 29 18.30 -13.00 12.43
N GLN A 30 17.19 -12.29 12.58
CA GLN A 30 15.90 -12.72 12.07
C GLN A 30 15.94 -12.54 10.55
N GLU A 31 15.64 -13.60 9.80
CA GLU A 31 15.47 -13.48 8.36
C GLU A 31 14.39 -12.43 8.10
N GLN A 32 14.73 -11.41 7.33
CA GLN A 32 13.79 -10.36 6.96
C GLN A 32 12.94 -10.87 5.80
N PRO A 33 11.64 -11.15 6.00
CA PRO A 33 10.79 -11.64 4.93
C PRO A 33 10.50 -10.54 3.92
N ASN A 34 10.27 -10.90 2.67
CA ASN A 34 9.65 -10.01 1.70
C ASN A 34 8.22 -9.69 2.14
N VAL A 35 7.81 -8.44 2.02
CA VAL A 35 6.49 -7.95 2.43
C VAL A 35 5.75 -7.36 1.24
N ILE A 36 4.60 -7.93 0.93
CA ILE A 36 3.70 -7.43 -0.12
C ILE A 36 2.42 -6.92 0.54
N LEU A 37 2.13 -5.65 0.37
CA LEU A 37 0.92 -5.00 0.85
C LEU A 37 0.06 -4.60 -0.34
N ILE A 38 -1.15 -5.14 -0.43
CA ILE A 38 -2.09 -4.83 -1.51
C ILE A 38 -3.32 -4.15 -0.91
N LEU A 39 -3.59 -2.93 -1.34
CA LEU A 39 -4.86 -2.25 -1.12
C LEU A 39 -5.76 -2.52 -2.33
N SER A 40 -6.64 -3.52 -2.20
CA SER A 40 -7.64 -3.80 -3.23
C SER A 40 -8.82 -2.86 -3.05
N GLU A 41 -8.81 -1.79 -3.84
CA GLU A 41 -9.89 -0.79 -3.85
C GLU A 41 -11.16 -1.42 -4.41
N SER A 42 -12.29 -1.03 -3.88
CA SER A 42 -13.60 -1.53 -4.31
C SER A 42 -13.82 -3.06 -4.21
N PHE A 43 -12.87 -3.80 -3.63
CA PHE A 43 -13.09 -5.21 -3.34
C PHE A 43 -14.16 -5.38 -2.27
N PHE A 44 -15.13 -6.23 -2.56
CA PHE A 44 -16.22 -6.56 -1.65
C PHE A 44 -16.56 -8.04 -1.72
N ASP A 45 -16.63 -8.68 -0.58
CA ASP A 45 -17.12 -10.05 -0.48
C ASP A 45 -18.62 -10.12 -0.73
N VAL A 46 -18.99 -10.41 -1.96
CA VAL A 46 -20.39 -10.46 -2.43
C VAL A 46 -21.19 -11.56 -1.74
N THR A 47 -20.56 -12.57 -1.15
CA THR A 47 -21.25 -13.64 -0.42
C THR A 47 -21.86 -13.15 0.88
N ARG A 48 -21.43 -11.98 1.36
CA ARG A 48 -21.98 -11.32 2.56
C ARG A 48 -23.25 -10.51 2.30
N LEU A 49 -23.71 -10.42 1.05
CA LEU A 49 -24.93 -9.69 0.72
C LEU A 49 -26.17 -10.44 1.22
N PRO A 50 -27.03 -9.79 2.04
CA PRO A 50 -28.26 -10.43 2.51
C PRO A 50 -29.19 -10.81 1.36
N GLY A 51 -29.69 -12.03 1.35
CA GLY A 51 -30.65 -12.49 0.35
C GLY A 51 -30.08 -12.85 -1.02
N VAL A 52 -28.76 -12.84 -1.16
CA VAL A 52 -28.06 -13.33 -2.35
C VAL A 52 -27.50 -14.72 -2.07
N THR A 53 -27.67 -15.64 -3.00
CA THR A 53 -27.10 -16.99 -2.96
C THR A 53 -26.42 -17.27 -4.28
N PHE A 54 -25.30 -17.96 -4.24
CA PHE A 54 -24.52 -18.37 -5.40
C PHE A 54 -24.57 -19.90 -5.53
N GLU A 55 -24.60 -20.43 -6.75
CA GLU A 55 -24.51 -21.86 -7.00
C GLU A 55 -23.11 -22.40 -6.68
N GLU A 56 -22.09 -21.60 -6.96
CA GLU A 56 -20.70 -21.85 -6.60
C GLU A 56 -20.14 -20.61 -5.89
N ASP A 57 -19.15 -20.79 -5.06
CA ASP A 57 -18.51 -19.68 -4.36
C ASP A 57 -17.74 -18.79 -5.36
N PRO A 58 -18.16 -17.53 -5.60
CA PRO A 58 -17.50 -16.65 -6.56
C PRO A 58 -16.12 -16.16 -6.09
N LEU A 59 -15.76 -16.40 -4.81
CA LEU A 59 -14.51 -15.97 -4.18
C LEU A 59 -13.78 -17.14 -3.51
N ALA A 60 -13.87 -18.34 -4.11
CA ALA A 60 -13.37 -19.57 -3.52
C ALA A 60 -11.89 -19.47 -3.08
N GLU A 61 -11.02 -18.91 -3.92
CA GLU A 61 -9.59 -18.73 -3.61
C GLU A 61 -9.37 -17.74 -2.47
N PHE A 62 -10.12 -16.66 -2.44
CA PHE A 62 -10.05 -15.68 -1.34
C PHE A 62 -10.49 -16.30 -0.01
N HIS A 63 -11.58 -17.06 0.00
CA HIS A 63 -12.05 -17.74 1.20
C HIS A 63 -11.11 -18.86 1.65
N ALA A 64 -10.49 -19.58 0.71
CA ALA A 64 -9.44 -20.54 1.03
C ALA A 64 -8.25 -19.87 1.72
N LEU A 65 -7.77 -18.75 1.16
CA LEU A 65 -6.69 -17.96 1.75
C LEU A 65 -7.07 -17.42 3.15
N GLN A 66 -8.29 -16.94 3.33
CA GLN A 66 -8.78 -16.51 4.65
C GLN A 66 -8.75 -17.64 5.69
N ALA A 67 -9.09 -18.84 5.28
CA ALA A 67 -9.12 -20.01 6.18
C ALA A 67 -7.72 -20.44 6.64
N GLU A 68 -6.69 -20.20 5.84
CA GLU A 68 -5.29 -20.57 6.09
C GLU A 68 -4.46 -19.42 6.69
N SER A 69 -5.03 -18.21 6.79
CA SER A 69 -4.32 -16.98 7.15
C SER A 69 -4.97 -16.29 8.34
N ILE A 70 -4.27 -15.30 8.92
CA ILE A 70 -4.87 -14.37 9.86
C ILE A 70 -5.78 -13.42 9.09
N SER A 71 -7.07 -13.43 9.38
CA SER A 71 -8.07 -12.60 8.73
C SER A 71 -8.91 -11.83 9.74
N GLY A 72 -9.50 -10.72 9.32
CA GLY A 72 -10.35 -9.89 10.17
C GLY A 72 -10.98 -8.73 9.42
N SER A 73 -11.71 -7.88 10.17
CA SER A 73 -12.31 -6.66 9.63
C SER A 73 -11.42 -5.47 9.96
N PHE A 74 -11.07 -4.71 8.93
CA PHE A 74 -10.39 -3.43 9.08
C PHE A 74 -11.41 -2.29 8.89
N HIS A 75 -11.48 -1.39 9.86
CA HIS A 75 -12.40 -0.27 9.82
C HIS A 75 -11.67 1.00 9.47
N THR A 76 -12.03 1.60 8.34
CA THR A 76 -11.55 2.91 7.91
C THR A 76 -12.61 3.97 8.16
N ARG A 77 -12.23 5.23 8.23
CA ARG A 77 -13.16 6.36 8.38
C ARG A 77 -13.49 7.06 7.07
N SER A 78 -13.08 6.52 5.96
CA SER A 78 -13.45 7.06 4.65
C SER A 78 -14.93 6.84 4.39
N LEU A 79 -15.66 7.93 4.24
CA LEU A 79 -17.08 7.93 3.88
C LEU A 79 -17.21 8.24 2.39
N GLY A 80 -17.18 7.20 1.56
CA GLY A 80 -17.61 7.29 0.16
C GLY A 80 -16.67 7.95 -0.84
N TYR A 81 -15.61 8.60 -0.41
CA TYR A 81 -14.55 9.15 -1.26
C TYR A 81 -13.20 8.95 -0.58
N GLY A 82 -12.23 8.53 -1.37
CA GLY A 82 -10.87 8.77 -1.00
C GLY A 82 -10.10 7.57 -0.51
N THR A 83 -9.76 6.69 -1.44
CA THR A 83 -8.66 5.73 -1.29
C THR A 83 -7.41 6.41 -0.76
N CYS A 84 -7.12 7.64 -1.21
CA CYS A 84 -6.01 8.46 -0.73
C CYS A 84 -6.01 8.68 0.79
N SER A 85 -7.18 8.80 1.40
CA SER A 85 -7.27 8.92 2.87
C SER A 85 -6.94 7.61 3.58
N ILE A 86 -7.30 6.47 2.99
CA ILE A 86 -6.98 5.14 3.49
C ILE A 86 -5.48 4.87 3.29
N GLU A 87 -4.95 5.22 2.13
CA GLU A 87 -3.51 5.13 1.85
C GLU A 87 -2.70 5.94 2.87
N LEU A 88 -3.14 7.16 3.21
CA LEU A 88 -2.50 7.96 4.24
C LEU A 88 -2.48 7.24 5.59
N GLU A 89 -3.63 6.69 6.04
CA GLU A 89 -3.71 5.94 7.29
C GLU A 89 -2.77 4.72 7.27
N ILE A 90 -2.75 3.96 6.19
CA ILE A 90 -1.91 2.76 6.04
C ILE A 90 -0.43 3.12 6.02
N LEU A 91 -0.05 4.13 5.22
CA LEU A 91 1.35 4.43 4.96
C LEU A 91 2.02 5.28 6.03
N THR A 92 1.24 5.96 6.89
CA THR A 92 1.77 6.84 7.94
C THR A 92 1.37 6.42 9.35
N GLY A 93 0.38 5.53 9.49
CA GLY A 93 -0.22 5.21 10.79
C GLY A 93 -1.05 6.35 11.40
N LEU A 94 -1.21 7.46 10.70
CA LEU A 94 -2.02 8.59 11.15
C LEU A 94 -3.50 8.28 10.95
N ASN A 95 -4.27 8.37 12.02
CA ASN A 95 -5.71 8.20 11.90
C ASN A 95 -6.37 9.51 11.41
N ASN A 96 -7.11 9.46 10.33
CA ASN A 96 -7.84 10.59 9.73
C ASN A 96 -8.77 11.32 10.72
N ARG A 97 -9.12 10.67 11.84
CA ARG A 97 -9.88 11.32 12.92
C ARG A 97 -9.17 12.55 13.50
N PHE A 98 -7.87 12.55 13.49
CA PHE A 98 -7.06 13.64 14.06
C PHE A 98 -6.69 14.70 13.03
N LEU A 99 -7.02 14.46 11.77
CA LEU A 99 -6.83 15.43 10.71
C LEU A 99 -8.06 16.35 10.61
N THR A 100 -7.85 17.54 10.11
CA THR A 100 -8.94 18.47 9.83
C THR A 100 -9.89 17.85 8.78
N TYR A 101 -11.19 18.00 8.97
CA TYR A 101 -12.19 17.53 8.02
C TYR A 101 -11.88 18.05 6.60
N GLY A 102 -11.84 17.15 5.64
CA GLY A 102 -11.48 17.49 4.25
C GLY A 102 -9.98 17.57 3.98
N THR A 103 -9.14 17.25 4.96
CA THR A 103 -7.71 17.02 4.69
C THR A 103 -7.58 15.69 3.97
N GLU A 104 -7.29 15.76 2.72
CA GLU A 104 -6.94 14.60 1.88
C GLU A 104 -5.44 14.63 1.63
N LEU A 105 -4.87 13.47 1.30
CA LEU A 105 -3.46 13.40 0.90
C LEU A 105 -3.15 14.42 -0.20
N THR A 106 -4.10 14.60 -1.12
CA THR A 106 -4.01 15.55 -2.24
C THR A 106 -3.92 17.02 -1.86
N SER A 107 -4.38 17.38 -0.66
CA SER A 107 -4.33 18.76 -0.14
C SER A 107 -3.16 19.00 0.81
N SER A 108 -2.40 17.96 1.13
CA SER A 108 -1.21 18.07 1.97
C SER A 108 -0.05 18.66 1.17
N ASP A 109 0.74 19.50 1.80
CA ASP A 109 2.04 19.87 1.25
C ASP A 109 2.95 18.63 1.35
N PRO A 110 3.62 18.22 0.28
CA PRO A 110 4.56 17.10 0.33
C PRO A 110 5.59 17.23 1.47
N ALA A 111 6.02 18.45 1.78
CA ALA A 111 6.92 18.73 2.89
C ALA A 111 6.34 18.38 4.26
N ASP A 112 5.02 18.42 4.42
CA ASP A 112 4.35 18.08 5.69
C ASP A 112 4.43 16.57 5.96
N LEU A 113 4.46 15.74 4.92
CA LEU A 113 4.58 14.30 5.06
C LEU A 113 5.99 13.84 5.43
N ALA A 114 7.00 14.57 5.03
CA ALA A 114 8.42 14.24 5.29
C ALA A 114 8.78 14.24 6.78
N VAL A 115 7.96 14.84 7.64
CA VAL A 115 8.20 14.90 9.09
C VAL A 115 7.65 13.69 9.84
N PHE A 116 6.85 12.85 9.19
CA PHE A 116 6.25 11.68 9.83
C PHE A 116 7.03 10.41 9.50
N PRO A 117 7.16 9.49 10.46
CA PRO A 117 7.60 8.14 10.13
C PRO A 117 6.54 7.50 9.22
N THR A 118 6.99 6.94 8.11
CA THR A 118 6.12 6.28 7.14
C THR A 118 6.45 4.79 7.06
N VAL A 119 5.48 3.97 6.70
CA VAL A 119 5.72 2.53 6.55
C VAL A 119 6.83 2.25 5.53
N PRO A 120 6.81 2.82 4.31
CA PRO A 120 7.92 2.62 3.36
C PRO A 120 9.27 3.13 3.91
N GLY A 121 9.28 4.29 4.57
CA GLY A 121 10.49 4.85 5.16
C GLY A 121 11.09 3.98 6.27
N LEU A 122 10.24 3.34 7.09
CA LEU A 122 10.70 2.37 8.10
C LEU A 122 11.28 1.11 7.46
N PHE A 123 10.65 0.58 6.42
CA PHE A 123 11.20 -0.54 5.67
C PHE A 123 12.54 -0.18 5.00
N GLN A 124 12.64 1.00 4.40
CA GLN A 124 13.89 1.49 3.82
C GLN A 124 15.01 1.60 4.86
N GLN A 125 14.71 2.14 6.05
CA GLN A 125 15.66 2.19 7.18
C GLN A 125 16.09 0.79 7.66
N ALA A 126 15.20 -0.19 7.56
CA ALA A 126 15.49 -1.60 7.86
C ALA A 126 16.25 -2.33 6.73
N GLY A 127 16.61 -1.65 5.64
CA GLY A 127 17.42 -2.19 4.54
C GLY A 127 16.62 -2.83 3.41
N TYR A 128 15.30 -2.69 3.41
CA TYR A 128 14.44 -3.14 2.31
C TYR A 128 14.58 -2.24 1.08
N SER A 129 14.40 -2.84 -0.10
CA SER A 129 14.04 -2.08 -1.30
C SER A 129 12.53 -1.89 -1.33
N THR A 130 12.07 -0.67 -1.58
CA THR A 130 10.68 -0.27 -1.41
C THR A 130 10.07 0.21 -2.72
N TYR A 131 9.00 -0.45 -3.17
CA TYR A 131 8.35 -0.17 -4.45
C TYR A 131 6.86 0.09 -4.27
N PHE A 132 6.36 1.08 -5.03
CA PHE A 132 4.93 1.35 -5.17
C PHE A 132 4.48 1.09 -6.61
N LEU A 133 3.37 0.37 -6.76
CA LEU A 133 2.76 0.06 -8.05
C LEU A 133 1.28 0.47 -8.04
N HIS A 134 0.90 1.26 -9.04
CA HIS A 134 -0.48 1.65 -9.25
C HIS A 134 -0.78 1.77 -10.74
N MET A 135 -1.58 0.87 -11.26
CA MET A 135 -1.83 0.75 -12.69
C MET A 135 -2.86 1.77 -13.19
N TYR A 136 -2.79 2.99 -12.65
CA TYR A 136 -3.56 4.13 -13.07
C TYR A 136 -2.69 5.39 -13.12
N ASN A 137 -3.30 6.52 -13.50
CA ASN A 137 -2.62 7.79 -13.73
C ASN A 137 -2.06 8.40 -12.43
N ASP A 138 -0.81 8.81 -12.46
CA ASP A 138 -0.09 9.39 -11.32
C ASP A 138 -0.63 10.73 -10.85
N SER A 139 -1.32 11.45 -11.75
CA SER A 139 -1.92 12.76 -11.45
C SER A 139 -3.17 12.64 -10.56
N ILE A 140 -3.79 11.47 -10.49
CA ILE A 140 -4.90 11.23 -9.58
C ILE A 140 -4.35 11.26 -8.16
N TYR A 141 -4.87 12.17 -7.36
CA TYR A 141 -4.42 12.46 -6.00
C TYR A 141 -2.96 12.93 -5.90
N ASN A 142 -2.35 13.35 -7.01
CA ASN A 142 -0.95 13.79 -7.05
C ASN A 142 0.03 12.80 -6.40
N ARG A 143 -0.23 11.48 -6.60
CA ARG A 143 0.46 10.40 -5.87
C ARG A 143 1.96 10.44 -6.09
N ARG A 144 2.43 10.66 -7.31
CA ARG A 144 3.87 10.66 -7.59
C ARG A 144 4.64 11.68 -6.74
N GLU A 145 4.11 12.89 -6.62
CA GLU A 145 4.74 13.93 -5.82
C GLU A 145 4.65 13.63 -4.32
N LEU A 146 3.46 13.27 -3.84
CA LEU A 146 3.22 12.99 -2.44
C LEU A 146 3.98 11.76 -1.97
N PHE A 147 3.93 10.67 -2.72
CA PHE A 147 4.56 9.41 -2.33
C PHE A 147 6.08 9.45 -2.46
N SER A 148 6.65 10.37 -3.25
CA SER A 148 8.10 10.62 -3.26
C SER A 148 8.64 10.99 -1.88
N GLN A 149 7.80 11.50 -0.98
CA GLN A 149 8.16 11.87 0.39
C GLN A 149 7.95 10.72 1.40
N LEU A 150 7.33 9.62 0.98
CA LEU A 150 7.02 8.50 1.87
C LEU A 150 8.15 7.48 2.01
N GLY A 151 9.20 7.57 1.19
CA GLY A 151 10.36 6.68 1.27
C GLY A 151 10.28 5.46 0.36
N PHE A 152 9.57 5.56 -0.78
CA PHE A 152 9.68 4.58 -1.85
C PHE A 152 10.94 4.81 -2.69
N ASP A 153 11.69 3.75 -2.97
CA ASP A 153 12.86 3.79 -3.86
C ASP A 153 12.43 3.97 -5.32
N ALA A 154 11.33 3.33 -5.71
CA ALA A 154 10.73 3.51 -7.04
C ALA A 154 9.21 3.41 -7.00
N MET A 155 8.58 4.08 -7.97
CA MET A 155 7.13 4.10 -8.14
C MET A 155 6.80 3.90 -9.61
N TYR A 156 5.84 3.00 -9.87
CA TYR A 156 5.39 2.66 -11.21
C TYR A 156 3.89 2.94 -11.35
N PHE A 157 3.56 3.73 -12.35
CA PHE A 157 2.19 4.09 -12.71
C PHE A 157 1.90 3.69 -14.17
N SER A 158 0.66 3.84 -14.60
CA SER A 158 0.27 3.49 -15.97
C SER A 158 1.12 4.18 -17.05
N GLU A 159 1.57 5.40 -16.81
CA GLU A 159 2.40 6.16 -17.73
C GLU A 159 3.81 5.60 -17.89
N ASP A 160 4.29 4.87 -16.89
CA ASP A 160 5.63 4.29 -16.89
C ASP A 160 5.67 2.99 -17.70
N MET A 161 4.52 2.38 -17.98
CA MET A 161 4.42 1.06 -18.62
C MET A 161 5.02 1.02 -20.03
N ALA A 162 5.01 2.14 -20.75
CA ALA A 162 5.69 2.23 -22.04
C ALA A 162 7.20 1.92 -21.97
N GLN A 163 7.81 2.12 -20.80
CA GLN A 163 9.23 1.85 -20.55
C GLN A 163 9.44 0.51 -19.86
N VAL A 164 8.53 0.11 -18.97
CA VAL A 164 8.61 -1.11 -18.17
C VAL A 164 8.15 -2.32 -18.97
N ASP A 165 7.03 -2.21 -19.66
CA ASP A 165 6.46 -3.23 -20.53
C ASP A 165 5.92 -2.61 -21.82
N PRO A 166 6.78 -2.44 -22.85
CA PRO A 166 6.37 -1.85 -24.12
C PRO A 166 5.27 -2.60 -24.86
N GLU A 167 5.11 -3.89 -24.58
CA GLU A 167 4.04 -4.71 -25.19
C GLU A 167 2.68 -4.38 -24.57
N ALA A 168 2.63 -4.26 -23.25
CA ALA A 168 1.41 -3.84 -22.55
C ALA A 168 1.00 -2.41 -22.93
N ALA A 169 1.98 -1.52 -23.13
CA ALA A 169 1.72 -0.13 -23.52
C ALA A 169 1.14 0.01 -24.95
N GLN A 170 1.30 -1.00 -25.79
CA GLN A 170 0.74 -1.04 -27.14
C GLN A 170 -0.64 -1.75 -27.20
N ALA A 171 -1.18 -2.13 -26.06
CA ALA A 171 -2.47 -2.78 -26.02
C ALA A 171 -3.56 -1.90 -26.63
N PRO A 172 -4.51 -2.52 -27.35
CA PRO A 172 -5.41 -1.80 -28.24
C PRO A 172 -6.36 -0.86 -27.52
N ASP A 173 -6.81 0.12 -28.32
CA ASP A 173 -7.81 1.12 -27.98
C ASP A 173 -8.81 0.71 -26.89
N TYR A 174 -9.12 1.70 -26.07
CA TYR A 174 -10.10 1.85 -24.99
C TYR A 174 -11.27 0.82 -24.89
N TRP A 175 -11.60 0.13 -25.96
CA TRP A 175 -12.68 -0.86 -26.06
C TRP A 175 -12.22 -2.26 -26.52
N GLY A 176 -10.93 -2.44 -26.73
CA GLY A 176 -10.34 -3.71 -27.17
C GLY A 176 -10.22 -4.71 -26.03
N TYR A 177 -11.24 -5.44 -25.82
CA TYR A 177 -11.25 -6.60 -24.92
C TYR A 177 -10.31 -7.67 -25.47
N LEU A 178 -9.46 -8.18 -24.63
CA LEU A 178 -8.97 -9.57 -24.63
C LEU A 178 -7.48 -9.72 -24.32
N ASP A 179 -6.79 -8.68 -23.94
CA ASP A 179 -5.48 -8.86 -23.32
C ASP A 179 -5.70 -9.10 -21.82
N THR A 180 -5.07 -10.11 -21.26
CA THR A 180 -5.09 -10.39 -19.82
C THR A 180 -4.51 -9.27 -18.99
N LYS A 181 -3.72 -8.37 -19.59
CA LYS A 181 -3.10 -7.21 -18.94
C LYS A 181 -4.04 -6.01 -18.80
N ILE A 182 -5.07 -5.92 -19.64
CA ILE A 182 -5.99 -4.77 -19.66
C ILE A 182 -7.42 -5.22 -19.41
N SER A 183 -8.11 -4.49 -18.54
CA SER A 183 -9.54 -4.63 -18.28
C SER A 183 -10.26 -3.33 -18.65
N GLY A 184 -10.88 -3.30 -19.81
CA GLY A 184 -11.49 -2.08 -20.35
C GLY A 184 -10.43 -1.02 -20.68
N ALA A 185 -10.50 0.14 -20.01
CA ALA A 185 -9.58 1.25 -20.19
C ALA A 185 -8.38 1.23 -19.21
N TYR A 186 -8.30 0.22 -18.37
CA TYR A 186 -7.35 0.16 -17.26
C TYR A 186 -6.52 -1.09 -17.34
N TYR A 187 -5.30 -1.03 -16.84
CA TYR A 187 -4.54 -2.25 -16.58
C TYR A 187 -5.25 -3.11 -15.55
N SER A 188 -5.22 -4.43 -15.76
CA SER A 188 -5.90 -5.37 -14.86
C SER A 188 -5.14 -5.58 -13.55
N ASP A 189 -5.86 -6.01 -12.51
CA ASP A 189 -5.24 -6.44 -11.25
C ASP A 189 -4.34 -7.67 -11.45
N ALA A 190 -4.64 -8.50 -12.45
CA ALA A 190 -3.78 -9.62 -12.85
C ALA A 190 -2.42 -9.10 -13.33
N TYR A 191 -2.40 -8.06 -14.17
CA TYR A 191 -1.17 -7.46 -14.64
C TYR A 191 -0.36 -6.81 -13.50
N LEU A 192 -1.02 -6.12 -12.57
CA LEU A 192 -0.36 -5.61 -11.37
C LEU A 192 0.30 -6.75 -10.57
N THR A 193 -0.37 -7.89 -10.49
CA THR A 193 0.17 -9.08 -9.79
C THR A 193 1.37 -9.66 -10.53
N GLU A 194 1.35 -9.72 -11.86
CA GLU A 194 2.51 -10.13 -12.68
C GLU A 194 3.72 -9.24 -12.40
N LEU A 195 3.53 -7.91 -12.36
CA LEU A 195 4.63 -6.99 -12.05
C LEU A 195 5.19 -7.17 -10.63
N PHE A 196 4.37 -7.52 -9.65
CA PHE A 196 4.87 -7.89 -8.32
C PHE A 196 5.72 -9.15 -8.36
N ILE A 197 5.31 -10.15 -9.12
CA ILE A 197 6.06 -11.39 -9.29
C ILE A 197 7.40 -11.09 -9.98
N ASP A 198 7.38 -10.31 -11.05
CA ASP A 198 8.59 -9.93 -11.79
C ASP A 198 9.60 -9.18 -10.90
N LEU A 199 9.13 -8.23 -10.10
CA LEU A 199 9.98 -7.51 -9.14
C LEU A 199 10.54 -8.45 -8.06
N TYR A 200 9.71 -9.36 -7.57
CA TYR A 200 10.14 -10.36 -6.59
C TYR A 200 11.21 -11.31 -7.18
N GLU A 201 11.00 -11.83 -8.38
CA GLU A 201 11.96 -12.70 -9.05
C GLU A 201 13.27 -12.00 -9.40
N GLN A 202 13.18 -10.70 -9.74
CA GLN A 202 14.36 -9.92 -10.12
C GLN A 202 15.22 -9.49 -8.93
N TYR A 203 14.62 -9.16 -7.79
CA TYR A 203 15.31 -8.49 -6.69
C TYR A 203 15.16 -9.17 -5.33
N GLY A 204 14.23 -10.12 -5.18
CA GLY A 204 13.84 -10.69 -3.89
C GLY A 204 14.91 -11.53 -3.18
N ASP A 205 15.89 -12.02 -3.94
CA ASP A 205 17.02 -12.80 -3.39
C ASP A 205 18.19 -11.90 -2.93
N ASP A 206 18.30 -10.69 -3.49
CA ASP A 206 19.39 -9.78 -3.19
C ASP A 206 19.17 -8.95 -1.93
N ARG A 207 17.92 -8.56 -1.71
CA ARG A 207 17.46 -7.71 -0.60
C ARG A 207 16.01 -8.05 -0.25
N PRO A 208 15.61 -7.89 1.02
CA PRO A 208 14.20 -7.96 1.35
C PRO A 208 13.44 -6.83 0.66
N LEU A 209 12.25 -7.15 0.17
CA LEU A 209 11.39 -6.25 -0.58
C LEU A 209 10.18 -5.81 0.27
N PHE A 210 9.86 -4.53 0.19
CA PHE A 210 8.54 -4.01 0.54
C PHE A 210 7.85 -3.53 -0.73
N LEU A 211 6.83 -4.26 -1.15
CA LEU A 211 6.02 -3.95 -2.33
C LEU A 211 4.65 -3.48 -1.88
N TYR A 212 4.26 -2.28 -2.28
CA TYR A 212 2.92 -1.74 -2.03
C TYR A 212 2.19 -1.54 -3.34
N GLY A 213 0.98 -2.05 -3.46
CA GLY A 213 0.11 -1.87 -4.61
C GLY A 213 -1.28 -1.40 -4.24
N ALA A 214 -1.81 -0.50 -5.06
CA ALA A 214 -3.21 -0.08 -5.01
C ALA A 214 -3.88 -0.40 -6.35
N THR A 215 -5.01 -1.16 -6.31
CA THR A 215 -5.80 -1.52 -7.48
C THR A 215 -6.84 -0.47 -7.81
#